data_4f44de749ee8b8f910b3d8d127894887
#
_entry.id   4f44de749ee8b8f910b3d8d127894887
#
_cell.length_a   1.000
_cell.length_b   1.000
_cell.length_c   1.000
_cell.angle_alpha   90.00
_cell.angle_beta   90.00
_cell.angle_gamma   90.00
#
_symmetry.space_group_name_H-M   'P 1'
#
loop_
_entity.id
_entity.type
_entity.pdbx_description
1 polymer ?
#
loop_
_entity_poly.entity_id
_entity_poly.type
_entity_poly.pdbx_seq_one_letter_code
_entity_poly.pdbx_strand_id
1 'polypeptide(L)'
;TVSELAATADGMAEVVRPALEMLVGRSFTDAGKVAWEKLEGADANGIRRTDGMVRNATHGEEVAVTLLEPDARQGDVVIWLGDRGRGSLTDADGRPVAAVARLLAAGTAVVGMDLFRQAEDPPARNRAVREDREAAAYTYGYNHPLLAQRTHDVLTVLAALRTGQVGDLGRPRR
;
A
#
# COMPACT_ATOMS: atom_id res chain seq x y z
N THR A 1 10.50 -32.36 -6.13
CA THR A 1 9.51 -31.66 -6.99
C THR A 1 9.09 -30.34 -6.36
N VAL A 2 8.51 -29.41 -7.15
CA VAL A 2 7.96 -28.14 -6.63
C VAL A 2 6.93 -28.40 -5.53
N SER A 3 6.13 -29.45 -5.64
CA SER A 3 5.16 -29.83 -4.63
C SER A 3 5.78 -30.26 -3.30
N GLU A 4 6.95 -30.89 -3.31
CA GLU A 4 7.67 -31.29 -2.09
C GLU A 4 8.31 -30.09 -1.40
N LEU A 5 8.90 -29.17 -2.18
CA LEU A 5 9.46 -27.91 -1.67
C LEU A 5 8.37 -27.01 -1.11
N ALA A 6 7.19 -26.95 -1.74
CA ALA A 6 6.05 -26.19 -1.27
C ALA A 6 5.36 -26.77 -0.01
N ALA A 7 5.71 -27.99 0.39
CA ALA A 7 5.11 -28.66 1.56
C ALA A 7 5.65 -28.12 2.90
N THR A 8 6.74 -27.35 2.90
CA THR A 8 7.32 -26.76 4.11
C THR A 8 7.43 -25.24 3.97
N ALA A 9 7.34 -24.52 5.10
CA ALA A 9 7.48 -23.06 5.10
C ALA A 9 8.85 -22.60 4.57
N ASP A 10 9.91 -23.33 4.90
CA ASP A 10 11.27 -23.04 4.45
C ASP A 10 11.44 -23.31 2.95
N GLY A 11 10.91 -24.43 2.45
CA GLY A 11 10.92 -24.75 1.03
C GLY A 11 10.09 -23.77 0.19
N MET A 12 8.95 -23.31 0.71
CA MET A 12 8.19 -22.21 0.09
C MET A 12 9.01 -20.94 0.02
N ALA A 13 9.68 -20.56 1.11
CA ALA A 13 10.52 -19.37 1.15
C ALA A 13 11.69 -19.46 0.17
N GLU A 14 12.31 -20.62 0.04
CA GLU A 14 13.46 -20.86 -0.84
C GLU A 14 13.09 -20.75 -2.34
N VAL A 15 11.90 -21.23 -2.72
CA VAL A 15 11.48 -21.25 -4.13
C VAL A 15 10.61 -20.04 -4.50
N VAL A 16 9.65 -19.69 -3.65
CA VAL A 16 8.65 -18.66 -3.99
C VAL A 16 9.21 -17.26 -3.80
N ARG A 17 10.04 -17.04 -2.79
CA ARG A 17 10.61 -15.71 -2.54
C ARG A 17 11.44 -15.18 -3.71
N PRO A 18 12.44 -15.91 -4.25
CA PRO A 18 13.20 -15.42 -5.41
C PRO A 18 12.33 -15.17 -6.64
N ALA A 19 11.31 -16.03 -6.85
CA ALA A 19 10.37 -15.84 -7.95
C ALA A 19 9.53 -14.57 -7.78
N LEU A 20 9.04 -14.30 -6.57
CA LEU A 20 8.31 -13.06 -6.27
C LEU A 20 9.20 -11.83 -6.37
N GLU A 21 10.43 -11.88 -5.87
CA GLU A 21 11.41 -10.79 -5.99
C GLU A 21 11.70 -10.48 -7.46
N MET A 22 11.82 -11.49 -8.30
CA MET A 22 11.99 -11.30 -9.75
C MET A 22 10.73 -10.70 -10.41
N LEU A 23 9.54 -11.17 -10.06
CA LEU A 23 8.28 -10.66 -10.60
C LEU A 23 7.99 -9.23 -10.16
N VAL A 24 8.28 -8.90 -8.92
CA VAL A 24 8.10 -7.55 -8.37
C VAL A 24 9.21 -6.62 -8.83
N GLY A 25 10.44 -7.14 -9.01
CA GLY A 25 11.61 -6.37 -9.45
C GLY A 25 12.14 -5.39 -8.41
N ARG A 26 11.67 -5.47 -7.16
CA ARG A 26 12.10 -4.64 -6.04
C ARG A 26 11.93 -5.39 -4.72
N SER A 27 12.95 -5.34 -3.87
CA SER A 27 12.85 -5.81 -2.50
C SER A 27 12.47 -4.66 -1.55
N PHE A 28 12.13 -5.00 -0.31
CA PHE A 28 11.88 -3.99 0.71
C PHE A 28 13.12 -3.15 1.04
N THR A 29 14.32 -3.74 0.95
CA THR A 29 15.59 -3.05 1.18
C THR A 29 15.91 -2.02 0.10
N ASP A 30 15.32 -2.16 -1.08
CA ASP A 30 15.51 -1.28 -2.24
C ASP A 30 14.39 -0.23 -2.35
N ALA A 31 13.67 0.01 -1.26
CA ALA A 31 12.55 0.97 -1.26
C ALA A 31 12.98 2.40 -1.65
N GLY A 32 14.26 2.75 -1.47
CA GLY A 32 14.79 4.04 -1.90
C GLY A 32 14.53 5.18 -0.90
N LYS A 33 14.65 6.43 -1.39
CA LYS A 33 14.48 7.64 -0.58
C LYS A 33 13.03 8.07 -0.58
N VAL A 34 12.36 7.89 0.55
CA VAL A 34 10.97 8.24 0.76
C VAL A 34 10.83 9.49 1.61
N ALA A 35 9.80 10.27 1.35
CA ALA A 35 9.42 11.45 2.13
C ALA A 35 7.90 11.49 2.30
N TRP A 36 7.43 11.98 3.44
CA TRP A 36 6.03 12.24 3.73
C TRP A 36 5.72 13.72 3.62
N GLU A 37 4.67 14.07 2.90
CA GLU A 37 4.12 15.40 2.83
C GLU A 37 2.69 15.38 3.36
N LYS A 38 2.45 16.04 4.49
CA LYS A 38 1.11 16.22 5.03
C LYS A 38 0.38 17.26 4.20
N LEU A 39 -0.81 16.92 3.71
CA LEU A 39 -1.67 17.83 2.93
C LEU A 39 -2.78 18.42 3.79
N GLU A 40 -3.62 17.56 4.38
CA GLU A 40 -4.78 17.98 5.16
C GLU A 40 -4.85 17.19 6.46
N GLY A 41 -5.59 17.72 7.43
CA GLY A 41 -5.86 17.06 8.70
C GLY A 41 -7.20 17.49 9.27
N ALA A 42 -7.88 16.55 9.91
CA ALA A 42 -9.12 16.81 10.62
C ALA A 42 -9.20 15.90 11.86
N ASP A 43 -9.66 16.47 12.96
CA ASP A 43 -9.91 15.73 14.20
C ASP A 43 -11.41 15.64 14.43
N ALA A 44 -11.93 14.43 14.56
CA ALA A 44 -13.33 14.20 14.83
C ALA A 44 -13.55 12.93 15.66
N ASN A 45 -14.39 13.03 16.70
CA ASN A 45 -14.81 11.88 17.52
C ASN A 45 -13.67 11.05 18.10
N GLY A 46 -12.57 11.70 18.53
CA GLY A 46 -11.40 11.00 19.10
C GLY A 46 -10.55 10.27 18.05
N ILE A 47 -10.71 10.62 16.77
CA ILE A 47 -9.93 10.09 15.66
C ILE A 47 -9.30 11.27 14.92
N ARG A 48 -7.98 11.26 14.80
CA ARG A 48 -7.24 12.17 13.94
C ARG A 48 -7.13 11.56 12.56
N ARG A 49 -7.63 12.28 11.55
CA ARG A 49 -7.42 11.96 10.16
C ARG A 49 -6.31 12.84 9.61
N THR A 50 -5.35 12.26 8.92
CA THR A 50 -4.32 12.97 8.18
C THR A 50 -4.25 12.43 6.77
N ASP A 51 -4.50 13.28 5.79
CA ASP A 51 -4.29 12.99 4.38
C ASP A 51 -2.94 13.54 3.94
N GLY A 52 -2.23 12.80 3.10
CA GLY A 52 -0.93 13.20 2.62
C GLY A 52 -0.42 12.37 1.46
N MET A 53 0.82 12.67 1.07
CA MET A 53 1.51 12.03 -0.04
C MET A 53 2.82 11.42 0.44
N VAL A 54 3.05 10.16 0.13
CA VAL A 54 4.37 9.54 0.25
C VAL A 54 5.04 9.63 -1.11
N ARG A 55 6.18 10.34 -1.15
CA ARG A 55 6.99 10.49 -2.36
C ARG A 55 8.22 9.63 -2.27
N ASN A 56 8.53 8.94 -3.35
CA ASN A 56 9.74 8.16 -3.50
C ASN A 56 10.61 8.77 -4.59
N ALA A 57 11.60 9.56 -4.18
CA ALA A 57 12.47 10.28 -5.12
C ALA A 57 13.38 9.35 -5.93
N THR A 58 13.70 8.16 -5.42
CA THR A 58 14.56 7.21 -6.12
C THR A 58 13.85 6.59 -7.32
N HIS A 59 12.56 6.33 -7.19
CA HIS A 59 11.77 5.62 -8.20
C HIS A 59 10.73 6.51 -8.91
N GLY A 60 10.64 7.79 -8.52
CA GLY A 60 9.68 8.73 -9.11
C GLY A 60 8.23 8.40 -8.82
N GLU A 61 7.93 7.83 -7.65
CA GLU A 61 6.60 7.39 -7.25
C GLU A 61 5.96 8.38 -6.27
N GLU A 62 4.65 8.50 -6.36
CA GLU A 62 3.83 9.27 -5.43
C GLU A 62 2.61 8.44 -5.05
N VAL A 63 2.42 8.21 -3.75
CA VAL A 63 1.32 7.41 -3.22
C VAL A 63 0.49 8.27 -2.27
N ALA A 64 -0.77 8.47 -2.62
CA ALA A 64 -1.71 9.18 -1.77
C ALA A 64 -2.12 8.28 -0.60
N VAL A 65 -2.05 8.82 0.62
CA VAL A 65 -2.25 8.07 1.86
C VAL A 65 -3.22 8.82 2.77
N THR A 66 -4.10 8.08 3.42
CA THR A 66 -4.92 8.54 4.56
C THR A 66 -4.51 7.77 5.80
N LEU A 67 -4.11 8.48 6.84
CA LEU A 67 -3.84 7.95 8.16
C LEU A 67 -5.00 8.28 9.09
N LEU A 68 -5.52 7.26 9.79
CA LEU A 68 -6.48 7.39 10.88
C LEU A 68 -5.80 6.96 12.18
N GLU A 69 -5.73 7.88 13.14
CA GLU A 69 -5.10 7.66 14.44
C GLU A 69 -6.14 7.85 15.56
N PRO A 70 -6.31 6.88 16.48
CA PRO A 70 -7.11 7.09 17.67
C PRO A 70 -6.31 7.91 18.70
N ASP A 71 -6.99 8.73 19.52
CA ASP A 71 -6.35 9.50 20.58
C ASP A 71 -5.57 8.61 21.58
N ALA A 72 -6.13 7.45 21.91
CA ALA A 72 -5.52 6.47 22.82
C ALA A 72 -4.72 5.39 22.07
N ARG A 73 -3.73 5.79 21.28
CA ARG A 73 -2.95 4.90 20.45
C ARG A 73 -2.03 3.96 21.26
N GLN A 74 -1.98 2.66 20.88
CA GLN A 74 -1.12 1.64 21.50
C GLN A 74 0.16 1.31 20.71
N GLY A 75 0.44 2.01 19.62
CA GLY A 75 1.67 1.88 18.84
C GLY A 75 1.57 0.99 17.60
N ASP A 76 0.54 0.17 17.48
CA ASP A 76 0.34 -0.67 16.30
C ASP A 76 -0.22 0.12 15.11
N VAL A 77 0.18 -0.31 13.90
CA VAL A 77 -0.27 0.28 12.63
C VAL A 77 -0.71 -0.84 11.69
N VAL A 78 -1.91 -0.72 11.15
CA VAL A 78 -2.43 -1.64 10.13
C VAL A 78 -2.50 -0.93 8.78
N ILE A 79 -1.93 -1.55 7.76
CA ILE A 79 -2.12 -1.12 6.38
C ILE A 79 -3.40 -1.75 5.85
N TRP A 80 -4.32 -0.89 5.42
CA TRP A 80 -5.62 -1.28 4.87
C TRP A 80 -5.60 -1.16 3.36
N LEU A 81 -5.63 -2.30 2.67
CA LEU A 81 -5.72 -2.37 1.22
C LEU A 81 -7.15 -2.74 0.83
N GLY A 82 -7.87 -1.80 0.26
CA GLY A 82 -9.24 -1.98 -0.19
C GLY A 82 -9.38 -1.77 -1.70
N ASP A 83 -10.48 -2.21 -2.25
CA ASP A 83 -10.82 -2.11 -3.69
C ASP A 83 -10.95 -0.65 -4.17
N ARG A 84 -11.42 0.25 -3.30
CA ARG A 84 -11.58 1.68 -3.55
C ARG A 84 -10.42 2.52 -3.00
N GLY A 85 -9.22 1.94 -2.81
CA GLY A 85 -8.08 2.63 -2.22
C GLY A 85 -8.40 3.21 -0.84
N ARG A 86 -8.01 4.46 -0.59
CA ARG A 86 -8.28 5.21 0.65
C ARG A 86 -9.78 5.35 0.94
N GLY A 87 -10.61 5.42 -0.10
CA GLY A 87 -12.05 5.49 0.04
C GLY A 87 -12.69 4.25 0.68
N SER A 88 -11.95 3.13 0.82
CA SER A 88 -12.43 1.93 1.53
C SER A 88 -12.33 2.02 3.06
N LEU A 89 -11.68 3.05 3.60
CA LEU A 89 -11.58 3.30 5.04
C LEU A 89 -12.90 3.78 5.64
N THR A 90 -13.72 4.46 4.84
CA THR A 90 -14.95 5.10 5.30
C THR A 90 -16.17 4.66 4.51
N ASP A 91 -17.33 4.80 5.11
CA ASP A 91 -18.63 4.67 4.45
C ASP A 91 -19.02 5.96 3.69
N ALA A 92 -20.24 5.98 3.16
CA ALA A 92 -20.79 7.13 2.41
C ALA A 92 -20.97 8.40 3.28
N ASP A 93 -21.10 8.24 4.59
CA ASP A 93 -21.22 9.34 5.56
C ASP A 93 -19.85 9.84 6.06
N GLY A 94 -18.74 9.28 5.54
CA GLY A 94 -17.38 9.61 5.95
C GLY A 94 -16.95 8.99 7.30
N ARG A 95 -17.75 8.07 7.86
CA ARG A 95 -17.44 7.37 9.10
C ARG A 95 -16.56 6.15 8.81
N PRO A 96 -15.62 5.79 9.71
CA PRO A 96 -14.85 4.57 9.54
C PRO A 96 -15.76 3.35 9.38
N VAL A 97 -15.48 2.49 8.38
CA VAL A 97 -16.21 1.23 8.24
C VAL A 97 -16.04 0.35 9.47
N ALA A 98 -16.97 -0.54 9.74
CA ALA A 98 -17.04 -1.30 11.01
C ALA A 98 -15.73 -2.03 11.38
N ALA A 99 -14.99 -2.56 10.41
CA ALA A 99 -13.71 -3.21 10.65
C ALA A 99 -12.63 -2.21 11.05
N VAL A 100 -12.54 -1.06 10.36
CA VAL A 100 -11.61 0.03 10.68
C VAL A 100 -11.94 0.63 12.05
N ALA A 101 -13.22 0.88 12.34
CA ALA A 101 -13.67 1.38 13.63
C ALA A 101 -13.24 0.47 14.81
N ARG A 102 -13.31 -0.86 14.63
CA ARG A 102 -12.83 -1.81 15.64
C ARG A 102 -11.31 -1.73 15.88
N LEU A 103 -10.51 -1.56 14.82
CA LEU A 103 -9.07 -1.36 14.94
C LEU A 103 -8.75 -0.07 15.70
N LEU A 104 -9.39 1.02 15.34
CA LEU A 104 -9.21 2.31 16.02
C LEU A 104 -9.64 2.24 17.49
N ALA A 105 -10.77 1.59 17.82
CA ALA A 105 -11.21 1.38 19.20
C ALA A 105 -10.23 0.51 20.02
N ALA A 106 -9.48 -0.36 19.36
CA ALA A 106 -8.40 -1.14 19.98
C ALA A 106 -7.07 -0.35 20.11
N GLY A 107 -7.04 0.93 19.77
CA GLY A 107 -5.84 1.76 19.85
C GLY A 107 -4.88 1.58 18.65
N THR A 108 -5.31 0.94 17.58
CA THR A 108 -4.50 0.67 16.39
C THR A 108 -4.71 1.77 15.34
N ALA A 109 -3.63 2.37 14.87
CA ALA A 109 -3.69 3.30 13.75
C ALA A 109 -3.92 2.53 12.43
N VAL A 110 -4.66 3.14 11.50
CA VAL A 110 -4.95 2.53 10.20
C VAL A 110 -4.48 3.43 9.08
N VAL A 111 -3.73 2.86 8.15
CA VAL A 111 -3.19 3.55 6.97
C VAL A 111 -3.86 2.97 5.72
N GLY A 112 -4.63 3.77 5.02
CA GLY A 112 -5.13 3.45 3.69
C GLY A 112 -4.34 4.18 2.62
N MET A 113 -4.26 3.60 1.42
CA MET A 113 -3.53 4.19 0.30
C MET A 113 -4.26 3.95 -1.02
N ASP A 114 -4.00 4.83 -1.98
CA ASP A 114 -4.43 4.63 -3.36
C ASP A 114 -3.29 3.98 -4.12
N LEU A 115 -3.48 2.73 -4.51
CA LEU A 115 -2.51 2.00 -5.33
C LEU A 115 -2.57 2.47 -6.78
N PHE A 116 -1.50 2.23 -7.51
CA PHE A 116 -1.37 2.61 -8.91
C PHE A 116 -2.64 2.29 -9.70
N ARG A 117 -3.22 3.30 -10.35
CA ARG A 117 -4.47 3.24 -11.12
C ARG A 117 -5.70 2.77 -10.34
N GLN A 118 -5.75 2.99 -9.05
CA GLN A 118 -6.89 2.61 -8.23
C GLN A 118 -7.87 3.78 -7.99
N ALA A 119 -7.32 5.00 -7.87
CA ALA A 119 -8.11 6.22 -7.63
C ALA A 119 -8.45 7.00 -8.92
N GLU A 120 -8.19 6.42 -10.10
CA GLU A 120 -8.53 7.07 -11.37
C GLU A 120 -10.05 7.15 -11.55
N ASP A 121 -10.58 8.38 -11.65
CA ASP A 121 -11.98 8.63 -11.98
C ASP A 121 -12.09 9.48 -13.28
N PRO A 122 -12.68 8.97 -14.33
CA PRO A 122 -13.26 7.62 -14.45
C PRO A 122 -12.17 6.53 -14.47
N PRO A 123 -12.50 5.32 -13.95
CA PRO A 123 -11.53 4.24 -13.96
C PRO A 123 -11.00 4.08 -15.37
N ALA A 124 -9.66 4.07 -15.49
CA ALA A 124 -9.02 4.00 -16.79
C ALA A 124 -9.68 2.89 -17.59
N ARG A 125 -10.33 3.26 -18.67
CA ARG A 125 -10.98 2.28 -19.56
C ARG A 125 -9.92 1.25 -19.91
N ASN A 126 -10.15 -0.01 -19.56
CA ASN A 126 -9.37 -1.08 -20.13
C ASN A 126 -9.36 -0.84 -21.64
N ARG A 127 -8.21 -0.39 -22.16
CA ARG A 127 -8.03 -0.38 -23.60
C ARG A 127 -8.20 -1.83 -24.00
N ALA A 128 -9.36 -2.16 -24.56
CA ALA A 128 -9.53 -3.41 -25.26
C ALA A 128 -8.51 -3.39 -26.38
N VAL A 129 -7.37 -4.03 -26.17
CA VAL A 129 -6.37 -4.19 -27.20
C VAL A 129 -6.92 -5.29 -28.09
N ARG A 130 -7.04 -4.98 -29.38
CA ARG A 130 -7.70 -5.85 -30.37
C ARG A 130 -7.01 -7.21 -30.55
N GLU A 131 -5.75 -7.33 -30.09
CA GLU A 131 -4.95 -8.53 -30.20
C GLU A 131 -4.22 -8.77 -28.87
N ASP A 132 -4.68 -9.73 -28.08
CA ASP A 132 -4.13 -10.09 -26.76
C ASP A 132 -2.63 -10.39 -26.76
N ARG A 133 -2.09 -10.91 -27.84
CA ARG A 133 -0.66 -11.24 -27.96
C ARG A 133 0.25 -10.00 -28.01
N GLU A 134 -0.13 -8.98 -28.74
CA GLU A 134 0.67 -7.75 -28.84
C GLU A 134 0.63 -6.96 -27.54
N ALA A 135 -0.52 -6.90 -26.87
CA ALA A 135 -0.65 -6.22 -25.59
C ALA A 135 0.26 -6.80 -24.51
N ALA A 136 0.37 -8.13 -24.43
CA ALA A 136 1.23 -8.79 -23.46
C ALA A 136 2.72 -8.49 -23.74
N ALA A 137 3.17 -8.56 -25.00
CA ALA A 137 4.55 -8.28 -25.39
C ALA A 137 4.96 -6.84 -25.08
N TYR A 138 4.11 -5.86 -25.39
CA TYR A 138 4.39 -4.45 -25.10
C TYR A 138 4.31 -4.13 -23.61
N THR A 139 3.35 -4.72 -22.89
CA THR A 139 3.20 -4.46 -21.45
C THR A 139 4.35 -5.07 -20.67
N TYR A 140 4.64 -6.35 -20.86
CA TYR A 140 5.66 -7.07 -20.09
C TYR A 140 7.09 -6.87 -20.60
N GLY A 141 7.28 -6.37 -21.84
CA GLY A 141 8.59 -6.07 -22.38
C GLY A 141 9.16 -4.73 -21.90
N TYR A 142 8.30 -3.78 -21.53
CA TYR A 142 8.73 -2.41 -21.22
C TYR A 142 8.22 -1.89 -19.88
N ASN A 143 7.25 -2.55 -19.26
CA ASN A 143 6.63 -2.09 -18.01
C ASN A 143 6.51 -3.24 -17.02
N HIS A 144 6.60 -2.90 -15.74
CA HIS A 144 6.21 -3.83 -14.69
C HIS A 144 4.71 -4.16 -14.79
N PRO A 145 4.31 -5.41 -14.50
CA PRO A 145 2.90 -5.75 -14.42
C PRO A 145 2.20 -4.94 -13.32
N LEU A 146 0.90 -4.74 -13.46
CA LEU A 146 0.09 -3.95 -12.50
C LEU A 146 0.29 -4.41 -11.05
N LEU A 147 0.39 -5.73 -10.82
CA LEU A 147 0.66 -6.29 -9.51
C LEU A 147 1.99 -5.77 -8.94
N ALA A 148 3.06 -5.78 -9.74
CA ALA A 148 4.36 -5.31 -9.30
C ALA A 148 4.33 -3.80 -8.97
N GLN A 149 3.71 -2.98 -9.82
CA GLN A 149 3.58 -1.55 -9.58
C GLN A 149 2.80 -1.25 -8.28
N ARG A 150 1.69 -1.94 -8.03
CA ARG A 150 0.93 -1.84 -6.78
C ARG A 150 1.72 -2.34 -5.57
N THR A 151 2.56 -3.35 -5.75
CA THR A 151 3.46 -3.81 -4.70
C THR A 151 4.53 -2.76 -4.40
N HIS A 152 5.03 -2.05 -5.42
CA HIS A 152 5.97 -0.94 -5.23
C HIS A 152 5.35 0.18 -4.38
N ASP A 153 4.08 0.54 -4.62
CA ASP A 153 3.37 1.54 -3.80
C ASP A 153 3.31 1.11 -2.33
N VAL A 154 2.97 -0.16 -2.07
CA VAL A 154 2.94 -0.71 -0.71
C VAL A 154 4.32 -0.67 -0.07
N LEU A 155 5.38 -1.07 -0.80
CA LEU A 155 6.77 -1.03 -0.30
C LEU A 155 7.21 0.41 0.00
N THR A 156 6.83 1.37 -0.83
CA THR A 156 7.12 2.79 -0.64
C THR A 156 6.45 3.34 0.64
N VAL A 157 5.17 3.01 0.87
CA VAL A 157 4.47 3.41 2.11
C VAL A 157 5.04 2.70 3.33
N LEU A 158 5.34 1.40 3.23
CA LEU A 158 6.00 0.64 4.30
C LEU A 158 7.36 1.25 4.70
N ALA A 159 8.15 1.69 3.72
CA ALA A 159 9.43 2.34 3.99
C ALA A 159 9.23 3.66 4.75
N ALA A 160 8.26 4.48 4.35
CA ALA A 160 7.92 5.73 5.01
C ALA A 160 7.44 5.51 6.46
N LEU A 161 6.60 4.50 6.69
CA LEU A 161 6.15 4.10 8.02
C LEU A 161 7.32 3.67 8.92
N ARG A 162 8.24 2.85 8.40
CA ARG A 162 9.39 2.35 9.19
C ARG A 162 10.41 3.43 9.54
N THR A 163 10.53 4.45 8.72
CA THR A 163 11.39 5.60 9.03
C THR A 163 10.76 6.58 10.01
N GLY A 164 9.48 6.37 10.38
CA GLY A 164 8.73 7.25 11.26
C GLY A 164 8.36 8.59 10.62
N GLN A 165 8.35 8.66 9.29
CA GLN A 165 8.06 9.90 8.57
C GLN A 165 6.56 10.14 8.39
N VAL A 166 5.72 9.11 8.43
CA VAL A 166 4.28 9.22 8.24
C VAL A 166 3.60 9.58 9.56
N GLY A 167 3.07 10.81 9.67
CA GLY A 167 2.43 11.30 10.88
C GLY A 167 3.36 11.27 12.09
N ASP A 168 2.77 11.32 13.29
CA ASP A 168 3.48 11.15 14.57
C ASP A 168 3.60 9.67 14.97
N LEU A 169 3.56 8.75 13.99
CA LEU A 169 3.45 7.32 14.27
C LEU A 169 4.64 6.74 15.02
N GLY A 170 5.77 7.44 15.08
CA GLY A 170 6.97 6.86 15.63
C GLY A 170 7.38 5.59 14.86
N ARG A 171 8.48 4.94 15.25
CA ARG A 171 8.87 3.68 14.62
C ARG A 171 7.91 2.56 15.09
N PRO A 172 7.23 1.85 14.17
CA PRO A 172 6.41 0.72 14.55
C PRO A 172 7.25 -0.31 15.32
N ARG A 173 6.68 -0.92 16.34
CA ARG A 173 7.33 -2.04 17.04
C ARG A 173 7.52 -3.19 16.07
N ARG A 174 8.67 -3.87 16.16
CA ARG A 174 8.99 -5.06 15.35
C ARG A 174 8.16 -6.24 15.77
#